data_583740adff240378a9d6819107562e55
#
_entry.id   583740adff240378a9d6819107562e55
#
_cell.length_a   1.000
_cell.length_b   1.000
_cell.length_c   1.000
_cell.angle_alpha   90.00
_cell.angle_beta   90.00
_cell.angle_gamma   90.00
#
_symmetry.space_group_name_H-M   'P 1'
#
loop_
_entity.id
_entity.type
_entity.pdbx_description
1 polymer ?
#
loop_
_entity_poly.entity_id
_entity_poly.type
_entity_poly.pdbx_seq_one_letter_code
_entity_poly.pdbx_strand_id
1 'polypeptide(L)'
;EPTDDPVLEAFSEVRERNGIADADVHSFVDAMESDIDTDRYETYADLEAYMDGSAAAVGRMMTSIMDLDPEEEAEALPHATKLGEAFQMTNFLRDVREDVVERDRIYLPLETLRRHGVSEQQILDLEFDEDVAAAIREEMARTERLYEEGVAGIKYLPEDCQLAVLLAAVLYVDHHRLIRNLGYDTVSTTPELSLTRKLSLLVRTRWKWQWNRDPEAVFYDMCTDFDPSRESHGHGPHGTGVPQTD
;
A
#
# COMPACT_ATOMS: atom_id res chain seq x y z
N GLU A 1 -1.58 -22.12 -24.31
CA GLU A 1 -0.99 -22.71 -25.53
C GLU A 1 0.45 -23.14 -25.26
N PRO A 2 0.98 -24.18 -25.92
CA PRO A 2 2.38 -24.54 -25.77
C PRO A 2 3.25 -23.34 -26.18
N THR A 3 4.19 -22.97 -25.33
CA THR A 3 5.13 -21.88 -25.59
C THR A 3 6.55 -22.40 -25.64
N ASP A 4 7.39 -21.83 -26.51
CA ASP A 4 8.82 -22.13 -26.56
C ASP A 4 9.65 -21.22 -25.64
N ASP A 5 8.97 -20.33 -24.88
CA ASP A 5 9.63 -19.44 -23.93
C ASP A 5 9.83 -20.15 -22.58
N PRO A 6 11.10 -20.37 -22.14
CA PRO A 6 11.39 -21.14 -20.94
C PRO A 6 10.89 -20.47 -19.65
N VAL A 7 10.67 -19.15 -19.65
CA VAL A 7 10.12 -18.43 -18.48
C VAL A 7 8.63 -18.72 -18.36
N LEU A 8 7.90 -18.66 -19.48
CA LEU A 8 6.47 -18.96 -19.50
C LEU A 8 6.19 -20.44 -19.22
N GLU A 9 7.06 -21.35 -19.70
CA GLU A 9 6.97 -22.78 -19.40
C GLU A 9 7.14 -23.02 -17.90
N ALA A 10 8.20 -22.47 -17.29
CA ALA A 10 8.45 -22.59 -15.85
C ALA A 10 7.33 -21.97 -15.01
N PHE A 11 6.77 -20.82 -15.42
CA PHE A 11 5.63 -20.22 -14.76
C PHE A 11 4.39 -21.10 -14.85
N SER A 12 4.12 -21.70 -16.01
CA SER A 12 2.98 -22.63 -16.17
C SER A 12 3.11 -23.84 -15.26
N GLU A 13 4.30 -24.41 -15.10
CA GLU A 13 4.54 -25.52 -14.17
C GLU A 13 4.30 -25.10 -12.70
N VAL A 14 4.78 -23.91 -12.29
CA VAL A 14 4.55 -23.39 -10.94
C VAL A 14 3.07 -23.15 -10.70
N ARG A 15 2.38 -22.54 -11.66
CA ARG A 15 0.94 -22.28 -11.60
C ARG A 15 0.13 -23.56 -11.38
N GLU A 16 0.36 -24.57 -12.23
CA GLU A 16 -0.37 -25.84 -12.14
C GLU A 16 -0.07 -26.59 -10.84
N ARG A 17 1.20 -26.61 -10.42
CA ARG A 17 1.61 -27.29 -9.19
C ARG A 17 1.02 -26.68 -7.91
N ASN A 18 0.88 -25.36 -7.88
CA ASN A 18 0.42 -24.64 -6.68
C ASN A 18 -1.04 -24.17 -6.79
N GLY A 19 -1.77 -24.56 -7.83
CA GLY A 19 -3.19 -24.21 -7.96
C GLY A 19 -3.46 -22.72 -8.15
N ILE A 20 -2.50 -21.94 -8.68
CA ILE A 20 -2.70 -20.50 -8.92
C ILE A 20 -3.88 -20.32 -9.89
N ALA A 21 -4.85 -19.52 -9.50
CA ALA A 21 -6.06 -19.29 -10.26
C ALA A 21 -5.77 -18.59 -11.61
N ASP A 22 -6.35 -19.08 -12.69
CA ASP A 22 -6.26 -18.44 -14.01
C ASP A 22 -6.79 -17.01 -13.99
N ALA A 23 -7.81 -16.75 -13.17
CA ALA A 23 -8.38 -15.41 -13.00
C ALA A 23 -7.35 -14.40 -12.50
N ASP A 24 -6.50 -14.77 -11.53
CA ASP A 24 -5.48 -13.87 -10.99
C ASP A 24 -4.39 -13.58 -12.01
N VAL A 25 -4.00 -14.60 -12.79
CA VAL A 25 -3.03 -14.42 -13.89
C VAL A 25 -3.59 -13.49 -14.96
N HIS A 26 -4.86 -13.67 -15.36
CA HIS A 26 -5.50 -12.80 -16.33
C HIS A 26 -5.64 -11.37 -15.79
N SER A 27 -6.13 -11.20 -14.55
CA SER A 27 -6.22 -9.87 -13.93
C SER A 27 -4.87 -9.15 -13.92
N PHE A 28 -3.79 -9.87 -13.62
CA PHE A 28 -2.45 -9.29 -13.65
C PHE A 28 -2.03 -8.87 -15.06
N VAL A 29 -2.25 -9.71 -16.07
CA VAL A 29 -1.91 -9.40 -17.47
C VAL A 29 -2.75 -8.22 -17.96
N ASP A 30 -4.06 -8.23 -17.71
CA ASP A 30 -4.98 -7.15 -18.10
C ASP A 30 -4.58 -5.80 -17.45
N ALA A 31 -4.15 -5.82 -16.18
CA ALA A 31 -3.63 -4.62 -15.51
C ALA A 31 -2.32 -4.13 -16.16
N MET A 32 -1.41 -5.02 -16.54
CA MET A 32 -0.18 -4.64 -17.26
C MET A 32 -0.47 -4.11 -18.67
N GLU A 33 -1.48 -4.67 -19.35
CA GLU A 33 -1.93 -4.12 -20.65
C GLU A 33 -2.56 -2.74 -20.49
N SER A 34 -3.34 -2.50 -19.44
CA SER A 34 -3.96 -1.20 -19.16
C SER A 34 -2.92 -0.10 -18.91
N ASP A 35 -1.74 -0.45 -18.44
CA ASP A 35 -0.61 0.48 -18.28
C ASP A 35 -0.13 1.09 -19.60
N ILE A 36 -0.53 0.55 -20.74
CA ILE A 36 -0.13 1.10 -22.05
C ILE A 36 -0.92 2.37 -22.36
N ASP A 37 -2.20 2.42 -21.96
CA ASP A 37 -3.16 3.45 -22.39
C ASP A 37 -3.74 4.27 -21.22
N THR A 38 -3.59 3.81 -19.97
CA THR A 38 -4.16 4.45 -18.78
C THR A 38 -3.09 5.20 -18.00
N ASP A 39 -3.23 6.51 -17.92
CA ASP A 39 -2.30 7.42 -17.25
C ASP A 39 -2.95 8.20 -16.09
N ARG A 40 -4.28 8.12 -15.95
CA ARG A 40 -5.10 8.82 -14.95
C ARG A 40 -6.21 7.94 -14.42
N TYR A 41 -6.55 8.11 -13.14
CA TYR A 41 -7.67 7.43 -12.48
C TYR A 41 -8.67 8.47 -11.98
N GLU A 42 -9.88 8.43 -12.51
CA GLU A 42 -10.91 9.41 -12.20
C GLU A 42 -11.38 9.31 -10.75
N THR A 43 -11.59 8.06 -10.29
CA THR A 43 -12.07 7.74 -8.94
C THR A 43 -11.13 6.76 -8.23
N TYR A 44 -11.27 6.66 -6.91
CA TYR A 44 -10.58 5.60 -6.17
C TYR A 44 -11.02 4.19 -6.63
N ALA A 45 -12.28 4.02 -7.01
CA ALA A 45 -12.78 2.73 -7.51
C ALA A 45 -12.07 2.30 -8.82
N ASP A 46 -11.75 3.26 -9.71
CA ASP A 46 -10.97 2.98 -10.91
C ASP A 46 -9.54 2.54 -10.57
N LEU A 47 -8.93 3.21 -9.61
CA LEU A 47 -7.60 2.85 -9.10
C LEU A 47 -7.62 1.50 -8.38
N GLU A 48 -8.64 1.21 -7.56
CA GLU A 48 -8.82 -0.07 -6.88
C GLU A 48 -8.96 -1.22 -7.90
N ALA A 49 -9.74 -1.02 -8.97
CA ALA A 49 -9.86 -2.01 -10.04
C ALA A 49 -8.52 -2.29 -10.74
N TYR A 50 -7.69 -1.28 -10.96
CA TYR A 50 -6.33 -1.45 -11.46
C TYR A 50 -5.44 -2.20 -10.45
N MET A 51 -5.50 -1.85 -9.16
CA MET A 51 -4.72 -2.49 -8.11
C MET A 51 -5.14 -3.94 -7.88
N ASP A 52 -6.38 -4.31 -8.14
CA ASP A 52 -6.80 -5.71 -8.05
C ASP A 52 -5.96 -6.61 -8.96
N GLY A 53 -5.67 -6.17 -10.19
CA GLY A 53 -4.78 -6.89 -11.09
C GLY A 53 -3.30 -6.68 -10.78
N SER A 54 -2.85 -5.43 -10.65
CA SER A 54 -1.42 -5.11 -10.57
C SER A 54 -0.77 -5.49 -9.23
N ALA A 55 -1.53 -5.62 -8.14
CA ALA A 55 -0.99 -5.87 -6.81
C ALA A 55 -1.74 -6.94 -6.01
N ALA A 56 -3.08 -6.88 -5.93
CA ALA A 56 -3.87 -7.84 -5.16
C ALA A 56 -3.80 -9.25 -5.75
N ALA A 57 -3.86 -9.39 -7.09
CA ALA A 57 -3.67 -10.66 -7.76
C ALA A 57 -2.30 -11.28 -7.44
N VAL A 58 -1.24 -10.45 -7.33
CA VAL A 58 0.09 -10.92 -6.91
C VAL A 58 0.05 -11.44 -5.46
N GLY A 59 -0.64 -10.74 -4.56
CA GLY A 59 -0.85 -11.18 -3.18
C GLY A 59 -1.55 -12.54 -3.12
N ARG A 60 -2.62 -12.74 -3.89
CA ARG A 60 -3.36 -14.00 -3.98
C ARG A 60 -2.50 -15.12 -4.58
N MET A 61 -1.80 -14.86 -5.68
CA MET A 61 -0.87 -15.84 -6.28
C MET A 61 0.25 -16.26 -5.31
N MET A 62 0.79 -15.32 -4.55
CA MET A 62 1.80 -15.62 -3.53
C MET A 62 1.23 -16.48 -2.38
N THR A 63 -0.03 -16.25 -1.99
CA THR A 63 -0.70 -17.06 -0.97
C THR A 63 -0.88 -18.51 -1.45
N SER A 64 -1.31 -18.71 -2.71
CA SER A 64 -1.43 -20.06 -3.29
C SER A 64 -0.10 -20.83 -3.33
N ILE A 65 1.04 -20.15 -3.50
CA ILE A 65 2.37 -20.78 -3.49
C ILE A 65 2.79 -21.25 -2.07
N MET A 66 2.19 -20.68 -1.02
CA MET A 66 2.53 -21.00 0.37
C MET A 66 1.96 -22.35 0.85
N ASP A 67 1.17 -23.06 0.04
CA ASP A 67 0.63 -24.40 0.30
C ASP A 67 -0.15 -24.48 1.63
N LEU A 68 -1.10 -23.56 1.80
CA LEU A 68 -2.00 -23.51 2.96
C LEU A 68 -3.08 -24.58 2.86
N ASP A 69 -3.62 -25.01 4.02
CA ASP A 69 -4.85 -25.75 4.03
C ASP A 69 -6.01 -24.90 3.46
N PRO A 70 -7.00 -25.49 2.75
CA PRO A 70 -8.05 -24.72 2.07
C PRO A 70 -8.85 -23.77 2.98
N GLU A 71 -9.00 -24.10 4.27
CA GLU A 71 -9.67 -23.24 5.25
C GLU A 71 -8.79 -22.02 5.61
N GLU A 72 -7.51 -22.24 5.81
CA GLU A 72 -6.53 -21.18 6.09
C GLU A 72 -6.32 -20.28 4.88
N GLU A 73 -6.28 -20.85 3.66
CA GLU A 73 -6.19 -20.10 2.42
C GLU A 73 -7.40 -19.17 2.25
N ALA A 74 -8.61 -19.69 2.49
CA ALA A 74 -9.85 -18.90 2.39
C ALA A 74 -9.86 -17.71 3.37
N GLU A 75 -9.28 -17.87 4.56
CA GLU A 75 -9.11 -16.78 5.54
C GLU A 75 -7.98 -15.82 5.14
N ALA A 76 -6.88 -16.31 4.56
CA ALA A 76 -5.72 -15.50 4.21
C ALA A 76 -5.96 -14.60 2.98
N LEU A 77 -6.67 -15.09 1.96
CA LEU A 77 -6.82 -14.42 0.65
C LEU A 77 -7.39 -12.99 0.73
N PRO A 78 -8.45 -12.69 1.52
CA PRO A 78 -8.94 -11.31 1.64
C PRO A 78 -7.89 -10.36 2.21
N HIS A 79 -7.12 -10.83 3.18
CA HIS A 79 -6.05 -10.06 3.81
C HIS A 79 -4.84 -9.86 2.88
N ALA A 80 -4.47 -10.91 2.11
CA ALA A 80 -3.41 -10.82 1.12
C ALA A 80 -3.75 -9.80 0.02
N THR A 81 -5.02 -9.76 -0.41
CA THR A 81 -5.54 -8.73 -1.30
C THR A 81 -5.30 -7.33 -0.73
N LYS A 82 -5.76 -7.06 0.50
CA LYS A 82 -5.62 -5.74 1.14
C LYS A 82 -4.16 -5.37 1.41
N LEU A 83 -3.30 -6.33 1.72
CA LEU A 83 -1.87 -6.06 1.89
C LEU A 83 -1.18 -5.72 0.56
N GLY A 84 -1.56 -6.39 -0.54
CA GLY A 84 -1.10 -6.06 -1.88
C GLY A 84 -1.50 -4.64 -2.30
N GLU A 85 -2.77 -4.28 -2.11
CA GLU A 85 -3.29 -2.93 -2.35
C GLU A 85 -2.52 -1.89 -1.49
N ALA A 86 -2.27 -2.18 -0.20
CA ALA A 86 -1.54 -1.29 0.70
C ALA A 86 -0.10 -1.03 0.23
N PHE A 87 0.58 -2.06 -0.26
CA PHE A 87 1.93 -1.91 -0.81
C PHE A 87 1.93 -1.04 -2.06
N GLN A 88 0.97 -1.27 -2.95
CA GLN A 88 0.87 -0.50 -4.19
C GLN A 88 0.50 0.96 -3.92
N MET A 89 -0.48 1.22 -3.06
CA MET A 89 -0.82 2.58 -2.64
C MET A 89 0.37 3.29 -2.00
N THR A 90 1.19 2.59 -1.21
CA THR A 90 2.42 3.17 -0.65
C THR A 90 3.41 3.58 -1.74
N ASN A 91 3.54 2.79 -2.81
CA ASN A 91 4.35 3.18 -3.96
C ASN A 91 3.79 4.45 -4.62
N PHE A 92 2.50 4.49 -4.92
CA PHE A 92 1.86 5.66 -5.54
C PHE A 92 1.99 6.93 -4.70
N LEU A 93 1.90 6.83 -3.38
CA LEU A 93 2.07 7.97 -2.48
C LEU A 93 3.54 8.45 -2.40
N ARG A 94 4.48 7.52 -2.51
CA ARG A 94 5.93 7.81 -2.45
C ARG A 94 6.44 8.40 -3.76
N ASP A 95 5.99 7.84 -4.89
CA ASP A 95 6.61 8.03 -6.19
C ASP A 95 5.87 9.07 -7.07
N VAL A 96 5.00 9.94 -6.48
CA VAL A 96 4.21 10.93 -7.24
C VAL A 96 5.08 11.71 -8.22
N ARG A 97 6.22 12.25 -7.76
CA ARG A 97 7.17 12.96 -8.63
C ARG A 97 7.73 12.10 -9.75
N GLU A 98 8.16 10.88 -9.42
CA GLU A 98 8.78 9.97 -10.38
C GLU A 98 7.78 9.53 -11.45
N ASP A 99 6.55 9.19 -11.03
CA ASP A 99 5.49 8.78 -11.95
C ASP A 99 5.09 9.89 -12.92
N VAL A 100 5.03 11.15 -12.45
CA VAL A 100 4.78 12.31 -13.31
C VAL A 100 5.93 12.54 -14.28
N VAL A 101 7.17 12.57 -13.79
CA VAL A 101 8.33 12.97 -14.61
C VAL A 101 8.72 11.88 -15.62
N GLU A 102 8.68 10.61 -15.23
CA GLU A 102 9.18 9.53 -16.05
C GLU A 102 8.11 8.87 -16.92
N ARG A 103 6.82 8.94 -16.47
CA ARG A 103 5.72 8.18 -17.10
C ARG A 103 4.54 9.04 -17.51
N ASP A 104 4.53 10.34 -17.17
CA ASP A 104 3.38 11.24 -17.33
C ASP A 104 2.10 10.67 -16.66
N ARG A 105 2.24 10.03 -15.47
CA ARG A 105 1.16 9.37 -14.76
C ARG A 105 0.83 10.02 -13.43
N ILE A 106 -0.47 10.01 -13.11
CA ILE A 106 -0.99 10.41 -11.81
C ILE A 106 -1.85 9.25 -11.26
N TYR A 107 -1.33 8.55 -10.25
CA TYR A 107 -2.07 7.48 -9.57
C TYR A 107 -2.98 8.00 -8.45
N LEU A 108 -2.78 9.25 -7.98
CA LEU A 108 -3.71 9.85 -7.04
C LEU A 108 -5.09 10.03 -7.71
N PRO A 109 -6.20 9.55 -7.09
CA PRO A 109 -7.53 9.69 -7.68
C PRO A 109 -7.86 11.16 -7.94
N LEU A 110 -8.26 11.49 -9.19
CA LEU A 110 -8.58 12.87 -9.56
C LEU A 110 -9.75 13.42 -8.74
N GLU A 111 -10.69 12.57 -8.30
CA GLU A 111 -11.76 12.97 -7.38
C GLU A 111 -11.24 13.47 -6.04
N THR A 112 -10.20 12.84 -5.47
CA THR A 112 -9.58 13.27 -4.21
C THR A 112 -8.84 14.59 -4.42
N LEU A 113 -8.06 14.73 -5.49
CA LEU A 113 -7.39 16.00 -5.83
C LEU A 113 -8.40 17.14 -5.95
N ARG A 114 -9.48 16.96 -6.71
CA ARG A 114 -10.53 17.98 -6.85
C ARG A 114 -11.25 18.32 -5.56
N ARG A 115 -11.47 17.35 -4.67
CA ARG A 115 -12.09 17.57 -3.37
C ARG A 115 -11.27 18.53 -2.51
N HIS A 116 -9.96 18.50 -2.65
CA HIS A 116 -9.02 19.40 -1.99
C HIS A 116 -8.68 20.66 -2.83
N GLY A 117 -9.35 20.87 -3.97
CA GLY A 117 -9.12 22.05 -4.81
C GLY A 117 -7.87 21.97 -5.70
N VAL A 118 -7.21 20.81 -5.75
CA VAL A 118 -6.02 20.55 -6.53
C VAL A 118 -6.41 20.21 -7.97
N SER A 119 -5.80 20.88 -8.95
CA SER A 119 -5.95 20.53 -10.36
C SER A 119 -4.95 19.48 -10.80
N GLU A 120 -5.30 18.71 -11.83
CA GLU A 120 -4.38 17.79 -12.49
C GLU A 120 -3.10 18.51 -12.96
N GLN A 121 -3.26 19.70 -13.57
CA GLN A 121 -2.14 20.49 -14.07
C GLN A 121 -1.15 20.87 -12.95
N GLN A 122 -1.63 21.16 -11.75
CA GLN A 122 -0.80 21.48 -10.60
C GLN A 122 0.13 20.31 -10.24
N ILE A 123 -0.37 19.07 -10.30
CA ILE A 123 0.45 17.87 -10.07
C ILE A 123 1.46 17.69 -11.21
N LEU A 124 1.04 17.87 -12.48
CA LEU A 124 1.93 17.78 -13.65
C LEU A 124 3.04 18.83 -13.64
N ASP A 125 2.75 20.03 -13.16
CA ASP A 125 3.72 21.12 -13.02
C ASP A 125 4.60 20.97 -11.76
N LEU A 126 4.36 19.90 -10.96
CA LEU A 126 5.05 19.61 -9.70
C LEU A 126 4.93 20.75 -8.68
N GLU A 127 3.78 21.42 -8.65
CA GLU A 127 3.49 22.51 -7.72
C GLU A 127 2.88 21.95 -6.42
N PHE A 128 3.64 22.04 -5.34
CA PHE A 128 3.23 21.58 -4.01
C PHE A 128 2.69 22.73 -3.17
N ASP A 129 1.57 22.50 -2.46
CA ASP A 129 0.98 23.37 -1.45
C ASP A 129 0.24 22.57 -0.36
N GLU A 130 -0.43 23.26 0.56
CA GLU A 130 -1.19 22.64 1.66
C GLU A 130 -2.41 21.84 1.17
N ASP A 131 -2.98 22.17 0.02
CA ASP A 131 -4.12 21.47 -0.54
C ASP A 131 -3.66 20.12 -1.15
N VAL A 132 -2.49 20.10 -1.80
CA VAL A 132 -1.83 18.87 -2.25
C VAL A 132 -1.45 18.00 -1.05
N ALA A 133 -0.88 18.60 0.00
CA ALA A 133 -0.57 17.87 1.23
C ALA A 133 -1.82 17.23 1.86
N ALA A 134 -2.97 17.93 1.83
CA ALA A 134 -4.23 17.40 2.35
C ALA A 134 -4.75 16.22 1.52
N ALA A 135 -4.64 16.27 0.20
CA ALA A 135 -5.01 15.17 -0.70
C ALA A 135 -4.15 13.92 -0.45
N ILE A 136 -2.83 14.09 -0.37
CA ILE A 136 -1.89 12.98 -0.08
C ILE A 136 -2.15 12.40 1.32
N ARG A 137 -2.45 13.23 2.32
CA ARG A 137 -2.81 12.79 3.68
C ARG A 137 -4.08 11.95 3.69
N GLU A 138 -5.11 12.33 2.92
CA GLU A 138 -6.36 11.57 2.81
C GLU A 138 -6.10 10.17 2.23
N GLU A 139 -5.35 10.09 1.12
CA GLU A 139 -5.03 8.80 0.50
C GLU A 139 -4.10 7.96 1.37
N MET A 140 -3.19 8.58 2.13
CA MET A 140 -2.34 7.85 3.08
C MET A 140 -3.17 7.27 4.24
N ALA A 141 -4.16 8.01 4.76
CA ALA A 141 -5.06 7.48 5.78
C ALA A 141 -5.92 6.31 5.26
N ARG A 142 -6.30 6.34 3.97
CA ARG A 142 -6.95 5.20 3.30
C ARG A 142 -6.02 3.99 3.23
N THR A 143 -4.77 4.21 2.82
CA THR A 143 -3.73 3.18 2.73
C THR A 143 -3.46 2.52 4.08
N GLU A 144 -3.47 3.29 5.15
CA GLU A 144 -3.27 2.77 6.51
C GLU A 144 -4.39 1.80 6.93
N ARG A 145 -5.63 2.06 6.54
CA ARG A 145 -6.72 1.09 6.75
C ARG A 145 -6.53 -0.21 5.98
N LEU A 146 -5.97 -0.15 4.76
CA LEU A 146 -5.61 -1.36 4.01
C LEU A 146 -4.53 -2.17 4.74
N TYR A 147 -3.54 -1.51 5.36
CA TYR A 147 -2.55 -2.20 6.21
C TYR A 147 -3.19 -2.86 7.43
N GLU A 148 -4.14 -2.20 8.11
CA GLU A 148 -4.84 -2.81 9.26
C GLU A 148 -5.51 -4.13 8.85
N GLU A 149 -6.26 -4.09 7.75
CA GLU A 149 -6.94 -5.28 7.22
C GLU A 149 -5.93 -6.32 6.72
N GLY A 150 -4.89 -5.91 6.01
CA GLY A 150 -3.92 -6.81 5.41
C GLY A 150 -3.02 -7.53 6.42
N VAL A 151 -2.51 -6.80 7.40
CA VAL A 151 -1.58 -7.35 8.42
C VAL A 151 -2.29 -8.35 9.34
N ALA A 152 -3.57 -8.17 9.61
CA ALA A 152 -4.37 -9.08 10.41
C ALA A 152 -4.41 -10.52 9.85
N GLY A 153 -4.13 -10.69 8.55
CA GLY A 153 -4.09 -12.01 7.89
C GLY A 153 -2.74 -12.72 7.95
N ILE A 154 -1.66 -12.06 8.35
CA ILE A 154 -0.32 -12.69 8.36
C ILE A 154 -0.29 -13.93 9.27
N LYS A 155 -1.10 -13.97 10.30
CA LYS A 155 -1.23 -15.11 11.23
C LYS A 155 -1.72 -16.41 10.58
N TYR A 156 -2.44 -16.32 9.44
CA TYR A 156 -2.92 -17.50 8.71
C TYR A 156 -1.86 -18.09 7.78
N LEU A 157 -0.77 -17.36 7.51
CA LEU A 157 0.33 -17.85 6.68
C LEU A 157 1.18 -18.88 7.44
N PRO A 158 1.93 -19.76 6.74
CA PRO A 158 2.87 -20.67 7.36
C PRO A 158 3.88 -19.91 8.25
N GLU A 159 4.24 -20.48 9.41
CA GLU A 159 5.10 -19.82 10.41
C GLU A 159 6.44 -19.32 9.85
N ASP A 160 7.00 -20.00 8.87
CA ASP A 160 8.26 -19.64 8.22
C ASP A 160 8.09 -18.47 7.22
N CYS A 161 6.87 -18.22 6.71
CA CYS A 161 6.55 -17.10 5.84
C CYS A 161 6.16 -15.83 6.62
N GLN A 162 5.55 -15.97 7.80
CA GLN A 162 4.99 -14.84 8.57
C GLN A 162 5.99 -13.72 8.81
N LEU A 163 7.22 -14.04 9.23
CA LEU A 163 8.24 -13.02 9.49
C LEU A 163 8.64 -12.26 8.20
N ALA A 164 8.70 -12.94 7.08
CA ALA A 164 9.09 -12.31 5.82
C ALA A 164 8.03 -11.31 5.35
N VAL A 165 6.76 -11.70 5.40
CA VAL A 165 5.62 -10.82 5.04
C VAL A 165 5.50 -9.65 6.01
N LEU A 166 5.64 -9.90 7.33
CA LEU A 166 5.66 -8.85 8.35
C LEU A 166 6.78 -7.84 8.11
N LEU A 167 7.99 -8.30 7.78
CA LEU A 167 9.12 -7.43 7.47
C LEU A 167 8.85 -6.56 6.24
N ALA A 168 8.24 -7.13 5.20
CA ALA A 168 7.82 -6.36 4.03
C ALA A 168 6.83 -5.27 4.45
N ALA A 169 5.78 -5.61 5.21
CA ALA A 169 4.79 -4.64 5.68
C ALA A 169 5.42 -3.51 6.49
N VAL A 170 6.32 -3.83 7.45
CA VAL A 170 7.03 -2.82 8.26
C VAL A 170 7.92 -1.92 7.41
N LEU A 171 8.61 -2.47 6.42
CA LEU A 171 9.47 -1.69 5.52
C LEU A 171 8.67 -0.76 4.61
N TYR A 172 7.57 -1.24 4.07
CA TYR A 172 6.72 -0.43 3.19
C TYR A 172 6.05 0.70 3.98
N VAL A 173 5.41 0.39 5.11
CA VAL A 173 4.72 1.42 5.91
C VAL A 173 5.67 2.46 6.51
N ASP A 174 6.96 2.18 6.69
CA ASP A 174 7.92 3.18 7.17
C ASP A 174 8.12 4.35 6.18
N HIS A 175 7.72 4.18 4.89
CA HIS A 175 7.65 5.30 3.94
C HIS A 175 6.59 6.33 4.36
N HIS A 176 5.48 5.93 4.99
CA HIS A 176 4.49 6.87 5.52
C HIS A 176 5.08 7.82 6.55
N ARG A 177 5.97 7.33 7.42
CA ARG A 177 6.73 8.17 8.35
C ARG A 177 7.62 9.18 7.60
N LEU A 178 8.27 8.78 6.50
CA LEU A 178 9.07 9.69 5.68
C LEU A 178 8.19 10.74 5.00
N ILE A 179 7.06 10.33 4.42
CA ILE A 179 6.09 11.23 3.78
C ILE A 179 5.58 12.27 4.80
N ARG A 180 5.22 11.84 6.02
CA ARG A 180 4.84 12.78 7.11
C ARG A 180 5.96 13.74 7.48
N ASN A 181 7.20 13.27 7.57
CA ASN A 181 8.36 14.11 7.89
C ASN A 181 8.68 15.16 6.81
N LEU A 182 8.28 14.90 5.56
CA LEU A 182 8.34 15.83 4.43
C LEU A 182 7.14 16.78 4.38
N GLY A 183 6.21 16.73 5.36
CA GLY A 183 4.96 17.47 5.30
C GLY A 183 4.07 17.04 4.13
N TYR A 184 4.15 15.75 3.74
CA TYR A 184 3.44 15.14 2.59
C TYR A 184 3.92 15.61 1.21
N ASP A 185 5.05 16.29 1.11
CA ASP A 185 5.61 16.74 -0.17
C ASP A 185 6.34 15.61 -0.91
N THR A 186 5.59 14.78 -1.61
CA THR A 186 6.11 13.76 -2.54
C THR A 186 6.06 14.20 -4.01
N VAL A 187 5.60 15.43 -4.23
CA VAL A 187 5.58 16.08 -5.56
C VAL A 187 6.92 16.72 -5.87
N SER A 188 7.55 17.39 -4.88
CA SER A 188 8.86 18.02 -5.07
C SER A 188 10.02 17.04 -4.92
N THR A 189 9.84 15.93 -4.16
CA THR A 189 10.90 14.97 -3.87
C THR A 189 10.34 13.55 -3.64
N THR A 190 11.13 12.55 -4.00
CA THR A 190 10.80 11.14 -3.72
C THR A 190 11.49 10.70 -2.43
N PRO A 191 10.74 10.31 -1.37
CA PRO A 191 11.32 9.88 -0.11
C PRO A 191 11.96 8.49 -0.22
N GLU A 192 13.21 8.36 0.18
CA GLU A 192 13.95 7.11 0.17
C GLU A 192 14.31 6.61 1.57
N LEU A 193 14.08 5.33 1.83
CA LEU A 193 14.58 4.67 3.05
C LEU A 193 16.09 4.40 2.94
N SER A 194 16.87 5.02 3.85
CA SER A 194 18.28 4.74 3.93
C SER A 194 18.57 3.27 4.30
N LEU A 195 19.70 2.76 3.84
CA LEU A 195 20.14 1.38 4.14
C LEU A 195 20.24 1.14 5.65
N THR A 196 20.72 2.13 6.40
CA THR A 196 20.81 2.05 7.86
C THR A 196 19.43 1.91 8.52
N ARG A 197 18.40 2.61 7.99
CA ARG A 197 17.03 2.48 8.47
C ARG A 197 16.46 1.10 8.14
N LYS A 198 16.63 0.62 6.91
CA LYS A 198 16.22 -0.74 6.50
C LYS A 198 16.82 -1.81 7.41
N LEU A 199 18.14 -1.74 7.68
CA LEU A 199 18.81 -2.68 8.59
C LEU A 199 18.29 -2.55 10.04
N SER A 200 18.07 -1.34 10.52
CA SER A 200 17.51 -1.12 11.86
C SER A 200 16.13 -1.75 12.02
N LEU A 201 15.24 -1.54 11.02
CA LEU A 201 13.90 -2.15 11.01
C LEU A 201 13.99 -3.68 10.98
N LEU A 202 14.83 -4.25 10.11
CA LEU A 202 15.07 -5.68 10.03
C LEU A 202 15.49 -6.28 11.38
N VAL A 203 16.51 -5.70 12.02
CA VAL A 203 17.04 -6.21 13.31
C VAL A 203 16.00 -6.08 14.42
N ARG A 204 15.32 -4.92 14.49
CA ARG A 204 14.30 -4.67 15.54
C ARG A 204 13.08 -5.58 15.38
N THR A 205 12.55 -5.73 14.17
CA THR A 205 11.40 -6.61 13.89
C THR A 205 11.77 -8.04 14.19
N ARG A 206 12.94 -8.53 13.71
CA ARG A 206 13.40 -9.89 14.02
C ARG A 206 13.59 -10.12 15.52
N TRP A 207 14.12 -9.13 16.25
CA TRP A 207 14.31 -9.24 17.70
C TRP A 207 12.96 -9.30 18.43
N LYS A 208 12.01 -8.43 18.10
CA LYS A 208 10.65 -8.46 18.67
C LYS A 208 9.93 -9.78 18.37
N TRP A 209 10.07 -10.27 17.15
CA TRP A 209 9.51 -11.55 16.69
C TRP A 209 9.98 -12.76 17.51
N GLN A 210 11.13 -12.72 18.14
CA GLN A 210 11.60 -13.81 19.01
C GLN A 210 10.79 -13.92 20.30
N TRP A 211 10.21 -12.82 20.76
CA TRP A 211 9.49 -12.75 22.04
C TRP A 211 7.98 -12.71 21.86
N ASN A 212 7.53 -12.20 20.73
CA ASN A 212 6.12 -12.12 20.38
C ASN A 212 5.91 -12.65 18.96
N ARG A 213 5.13 -13.73 18.83
CA ARG A 213 4.81 -14.37 17.55
C ARG A 213 3.47 -13.92 16.98
N ASP A 214 2.90 -12.85 17.52
CA ASP A 214 1.72 -12.19 16.95
C ASP A 214 2.16 -11.14 15.92
N PRO A 215 1.94 -11.37 14.60
CA PRO A 215 2.40 -10.47 13.56
C PRO A 215 1.79 -9.09 13.68
N GLU A 216 0.49 -9.01 14.01
CA GLU A 216 -0.25 -7.76 14.14
C GLU A 216 0.28 -6.91 15.30
N ALA A 217 0.46 -7.51 16.48
CA ALA A 217 1.02 -6.82 17.63
C ALA A 217 2.46 -6.33 17.37
N VAL A 218 3.29 -7.12 16.66
CA VAL A 218 4.65 -6.71 16.31
C VAL A 218 4.63 -5.59 15.28
N PHE A 219 3.71 -5.62 14.30
CA PHE A 219 3.55 -4.55 13.31
C PHE A 219 3.25 -3.21 13.99
N TYR A 220 2.21 -3.13 14.82
CA TYR A 220 1.86 -1.90 15.54
C TYR A 220 2.96 -1.41 16.49
N ASP A 221 3.68 -2.32 17.13
CA ASP A 221 4.80 -1.97 18.01
C ASP A 221 6.04 -1.43 17.23
N MET A 222 6.13 -1.76 15.95
CA MET A 222 7.16 -1.22 15.04
C MET A 222 6.76 0.11 14.41
N CYS A 223 5.45 0.35 14.24
CA CYS A 223 4.86 1.48 13.53
C CYS A 223 4.18 2.45 14.50
N THR A 224 4.95 3.04 15.43
CA THR A 224 4.44 3.91 16.52
C THR A 224 3.70 5.16 16.05
N ASP A 225 3.92 5.60 14.81
CA ASP A 225 3.24 6.75 14.19
C ASP A 225 2.01 6.33 13.36
N PHE A 226 1.72 5.04 13.33
CA PHE A 226 0.59 4.45 12.66
C PHE A 226 -0.57 4.33 13.66
N ASP A 227 -1.46 5.32 13.66
CA ASP A 227 -2.68 5.30 14.45
C ASP A 227 -3.79 6.01 13.66
N PRO A 228 -4.54 5.28 12.84
CA PRO A 228 -5.64 5.83 12.05
C PRO A 228 -6.77 6.39 12.92
N SER A 229 -6.83 6.02 14.21
CA SER A 229 -7.84 6.54 15.16
C SER A 229 -7.51 7.93 15.69
N ARG A 230 -6.25 8.38 15.62
CA ARG A 230 -5.83 9.69 16.16
C ARG A 230 -6.34 10.88 15.37
N GLU A 231 -6.58 10.75 14.06
CA GLU A 231 -7.04 11.85 13.22
C GLU A 231 -8.55 12.15 13.36
N SER A 232 -9.35 11.23 13.92
CA SER A 232 -10.80 11.43 14.11
C SER A 232 -11.18 12.32 15.31
N HIS A 233 -10.24 12.72 16.16
CA HIS A 233 -10.50 13.48 17.40
C HIS A 233 -10.05 14.95 17.34
N GLY A 234 -9.62 15.48 16.18
CA GLY A 234 -9.04 16.82 16.00
C GLY A 234 -10.03 17.97 15.75
N HIS A 235 -11.34 17.76 15.73
CA HIS A 235 -12.34 18.83 15.57
C HIS A 235 -13.27 18.93 16.77
N GLY A 236 -12.72 19.40 17.91
CA GLY A 236 -13.53 19.95 18.99
C GLY A 236 -13.82 21.43 18.70
N PRO A 237 -15.08 21.91 18.86
CA PRO A 237 -15.42 23.30 18.58
C PRO A 237 -14.74 24.21 19.60
N HIS A 238 -13.98 25.21 19.14
CA HIS A 238 -13.51 26.32 19.93
C HIS A 238 -14.74 27.06 20.52
N GLY A 239 -15.01 26.79 21.76
CA GLY A 239 -15.97 27.57 22.55
C GLY A 239 -15.47 29.00 22.75
N THR A 240 -16.05 29.94 22.03
CA THR A 240 -15.89 31.37 22.30
C THR A 240 -16.61 31.70 23.61
N GLY A 241 -15.88 31.67 24.73
CA GLY A 241 -16.31 32.25 25.98
C GLY A 241 -16.16 33.77 25.93
N VAL A 242 -17.26 34.50 25.81
CA VAL A 242 -17.32 35.93 26.03
C VAL A 242 -17.36 36.17 27.54
N PRO A 243 -16.50 37.01 28.14
CA PRO A 243 -16.63 37.40 29.52
C PRO A 243 -17.73 38.47 29.62
N GLN A 244 -18.75 38.20 30.43
CA GLN A 244 -19.67 39.24 30.90
C GLN A 244 -18.99 40.02 32.04
N THR A 245 -18.90 41.31 31.83
CA THR A 245 -18.59 42.29 32.89
C THR A 245 -19.86 42.73 33.58
N ASP A 246 -19.85 42.64 34.87
CA ASP A 246 -20.55 43.56 35.78
C ASP A 246 -19.52 44.43 36.49
#